data_808760e25c433846f0d3f5b044c6af34
#
_entry.id   808760e25c433846f0d3f5b044c6af34
#
_cell.length_a   1.000
_cell.length_b   1.000
_cell.length_c   1.000
_cell.angle_alpha   90.00
_cell.angle_beta   90.00
_cell.angle_gamma   90.00
#
_symmetry.space_group_name_H-M   'P 1'
#
loop_
_entity.id
_entity.type
_entity.pdbx_description
1 polymer ?
#
loop_
_entity_poly.entity_id
_entity_poly.type
_entity_poly.pdbx_seq_one_letter_code
_entity_poly.pdbx_strand_id
1 'polypeptide(L)'
;SGNIIDVINSRIFPGIIEVKNSRIIKITENNEVYDNFIIPGFIDAHLHIESSMLTPAEFAQIAVKHGTVAAVCDAHEIANILGIEGIKFMVDNAENVPFKFYFSAPSGVPTTVFETNGATINATEIETLFQNLPQIKVLGEVMNYSAVINENPEILAKIIVAHKYGKLVDGHAPGLSGKDLQKYASYGISTDHECFTQKEALEKINLGMKIQIRKGSAVKNFDELIPIANEHFANCMLCSDDKHPDDLVKGHINELVKRGLKAGINLFKILQIACVNPVLHYNLDVGLLRENDFADFLIIDNLTDFNIMQTVINGNIVDENE
;
A
#
# COMPACT_ATOMS: atom_id res chain seq x y z
N SER A 1 -3.50 0.89 26.75
CA SER A 1 -3.31 2.29 27.15
C SER A 1 -1.96 2.81 26.69
N GLY A 2 -1.85 4.12 26.48
CA GLY A 2 -0.62 4.76 25.99
C GLY A 2 -0.86 6.20 25.55
N ASN A 3 0.18 6.85 25.03
CA ASN A 3 0.06 8.13 24.33
C ASN A 3 -0.50 7.90 22.93
N ILE A 4 -1.75 8.24 22.72
CA ILE A 4 -2.46 7.99 21.45
C ILE A 4 -2.11 9.10 20.47
N ILE A 5 -1.63 8.72 19.27
CA ILE A 5 -1.34 9.65 18.18
C ILE A 5 -2.55 9.68 17.23
N ASP A 6 -3.36 10.69 17.38
CA ASP A 6 -4.45 11.01 16.47
C ASP A 6 -3.88 11.74 15.24
N VAL A 7 -3.59 10.96 14.20
CA VAL A 7 -2.96 11.46 12.97
C VAL A 7 -3.89 12.43 12.24
N ILE A 8 -5.19 12.18 12.27
CA ILE A 8 -6.18 12.98 11.54
C ILE A 8 -6.30 14.39 12.13
N ASN A 9 -6.33 14.48 13.47
CA ASN A 9 -6.45 15.76 14.16
C ASN A 9 -5.09 16.35 14.58
N SER A 10 -3.98 15.69 14.24
CA SER A 10 -2.60 16.11 14.53
C SER A 10 -2.36 16.40 16.03
N ARG A 11 -2.81 15.50 16.90
CA ARG A 11 -2.65 15.64 18.35
C ARG A 11 -2.13 14.34 19.01
N ILE A 12 -1.46 14.49 20.13
CA ILE A 12 -1.03 13.38 20.98
C ILE A 12 -1.64 13.58 22.35
N PHE A 13 -2.25 12.54 22.91
CA PHE A 13 -2.85 12.60 24.24
C PHE A 13 -2.75 11.24 24.93
N PRO A 14 -2.61 11.20 26.25
CA PRO A 14 -2.66 9.96 27.02
C PRO A 14 -4.10 9.42 27.07
N GLY A 15 -4.25 8.11 26.89
CA GLY A 15 -5.59 7.53 26.86
C GLY A 15 -5.65 6.02 26.86
N ILE A 16 -6.89 5.53 26.88
CA ILE A 16 -7.24 4.11 26.86
C ILE A 16 -8.08 3.83 25.64
N ILE A 17 -7.75 2.76 24.92
CA ILE A 17 -8.53 2.24 23.79
C ILE A 17 -9.24 0.96 24.25
N GLU A 18 -10.56 0.95 24.20
CA GLU A 18 -11.38 -0.21 24.48
C GLU A 18 -11.77 -0.91 23.18
N VAL A 19 -11.46 -2.20 23.09
CA VAL A 19 -11.69 -3.01 21.88
C VAL A 19 -12.71 -4.10 22.19
N LYS A 20 -13.67 -4.29 21.28
CA LYS A 20 -14.64 -5.38 21.32
C LYS A 20 -15.03 -5.78 19.89
N ASN A 21 -15.09 -7.09 19.63
CA ASN A 21 -15.49 -7.63 18.33
C ASN A 21 -14.71 -6.99 17.17
N SER A 22 -13.38 -6.99 17.28
CA SER A 22 -12.44 -6.45 16.30
C SER A 22 -12.51 -4.93 16.06
N ARG A 23 -13.32 -4.19 16.84
CA ARG A 23 -13.48 -2.74 16.66
C ARG A 23 -13.14 -1.97 17.93
N ILE A 24 -12.68 -0.75 17.73
CA ILE A 24 -12.53 0.24 18.80
C ILE A 24 -13.93 0.73 19.18
N ILE A 25 -14.36 0.42 20.41
CA ILE A 25 -15.67 0.83 20.90
C ILE A 25 -15.63 2.16 21.64
N LYS A 26 -14.45 2.53 22.17
CA LYS A 26 -14.28 3.78 22.89
C LYS A 26 -12.82 4.18 22.99
N ILE A 27 -12.57 5.48 22.92
CA ILE A 27 -11.28 6.10 23.22
C ILE A 27 -11.48 7.09 24.35
N THR A 28 -10.83 6.85 25.51
CA THR A 28 -10.98 7.70 26.69
C THR A 28 -9.66 8.42 26.97
N GLU A 29 -9.64 9.73 26.81
CA GLU A 29 -8.52 10.58 27.19
C GLU A 29 -8.42 10.67 28.72
N ASN A 30 -7.21 10.65 29.28
CA ASN A 30 -6.97 10.75 30.71
C ASN A 30 -5.72 11.63 30.99
N ASN A 31 -5.24 11.68 32.23
CA ASN A 31 -4.06 12.44 32.62
C ASN A 31 -2.93 11.54 33.13
N GLU A 32 -2.94 10.26 32.78
CA GLU A 32 -1.88 9.34 33.15
C GLU A 32 -0.63 9.56 32.31
N VAL A 33 0.50 9.15 32.83
CA VAL A 33 1.80 9.21 32.10
C VAL A 33 2.10 7.82 31.57
N TYR A 34 2.36 7.74 30.26
CA TYR A 34 2.70 6.50 29.58
C TYR A 34 4.06 6.64 28.90
N ASP A 35 4.85 5.58 28.89
CA ASP A 35 6.16 5.53 28.22
C ASP A 35 6.05 5.06 26.77
N ASN A 36 4.90 4.52 26.37
CA ASN A 36 4.64 4.00 25.03
C ASN A 36 3.68 4.91 24.24
N PHE A 37 3.68 4.72 22.92
CA PHE A 37 2.76 5.41 22.01
C PHE A 37 1.92 4.40 21.25
N ILE A 38 0.72 4.82 20.88
CA ILE A 38 -0.21 4.04 20.05
C ILE A 38 -0.46 4.81 18.75
N ILE A 39 -0.17 4.16 17.63
CA ILE A 39 -0.32 4.74 16.29
C ILE A 39 -1.16 3.82 15.40
N PRO A 40 -1.79 4.31 14.31
CA PRO A 40 -2.39 3.43 13.31
C PRO A 40 -1.37 2.48 12.71
N GLY A 41 -1.80 1.29 12.27
CA GLY A 41 -0.94 0.33 11.60
C GLY A 41 -0.40 0.85 10.27
N PHE A 42 0.83 0.44 9.91
CA PHE A 42 1.41 0.80 8.61
C PHE A 42 0.78 0.00 7.47
N ILE A 43 0.72 0.62 6.31
CA ILE A 43 0.21 0.01 5.09
C ILE A 43 1.27 0.11 4.00
N ASP A 44 1.54 -1.00 3.33
CA ASP A 44 2.29 -0.98 2.09
C ASP A 44 1.34 -0.73 0.92
N ALA A 45 1.51 0.41 0.26
CA ALA A 45 0.56 0.86 -0.77
C ALA A 45 0.76 0.19 -2.13
N HIS A 46 1.87 -0.51 -2.35
CA HIS A 46 2.15 -1.28 -3.56
C HIS A 46 3.32 -2.24 -3.34
N LEU A 47 3.10 -3.52 -3.58
CA LEU A 47 4.16 -4.52 -3.52
C LEU A 47 3.86 -5.76 -4.38
N HIS A 48 4.96 -6.48 -4.71
CA HIS A 48 4.94 -7.81 -5.30
C HIS A 48 5.41 -8.83 -4.26
N ILE A 49 4.48 -9.65 -3.74
CA ILE A 49 4.81 -10.66 -2.72
C ILE A 49 5.84 -11.64 -3.27
N GLU A 50 5.75 -11.96 -4.54
CA GLU A 50 6.62 -12.89 -5.27
C GLU A 50 8.10 -12.49 -5.18
N SER A 51 8.41 -11.21 -5.20
CA SER A 51 9.78 -10.69 -5.04
C SER A 51 10.39 -11.03 -3.68
N SER A 52 9.57 -11.28 -2.67
CA SER A 52 10.02 -11.77 -1.37
C SER A 52 10.34 -13.26 -1.35
N MET A 53 10.05 -14.00 -2.43
CA MET A 53 10.15 -15.46 -2.53
C MET A 53 9.30 -16.21 -1.50
N LEU A 54 8.27 -15.57 -0.97
CA LEU A 54 7.38 -16.09 0.05
C LEU A 54 5.96 -16.20 -0.48
N THR A 55 5.14 -17.01 0.17
CA THR A 55 3.68 -16.96 0.02
C THR A 55 3.10 -15.82 0.84
N PRO A 56 1.87 -15.36 0.58
CA PRO A 56 1.23 -14.33 1.41
C PRO A 56 1.25 -14.63 2.90
N ALA A 57 0.97 -15.85 3.31
CA ALA A 57 0.97 -16.24 4.72
C ALA A 57 2.35 -16.08 5.38
N GLU A 58 3.42 -16.50 4.69
CA GLU A 58 4.79 -16.39 5.19
C GLU A 58 5.27 -14.92 5.17
N PHE A 59 4.90 -14.16 4.15
CA PHE A 59 5.18 -12.72 4.08
C PHE A 59 4.56 -11.99 5.27
N ALA A 60 3.30 -12.29 5.59
CA ALA A 60 2.58 -11.66 6.69
C ALA A 60 3.30 -11.84 8.03
N GLN A 61 3.82 -13.05 8.32
CA GLN A 61 4.54 -13.35 9.57
C GLN A 61 5.78 -12.47 9.79
N ILE A 62 6.41 -12.01 8.71
CA ILE A 62 7.54 -11.10 8.80
C ILE A 62 7.05 -9.65 8.84
N ALA A 63 6.11 -9.28 7.98
CA ALA A 63 5.64 -7.92 7.84
C ALA A 63 5.00 -7.37 9.13
N VAL A 64 4.25 -8.20 9.87
CA VAL A 64 3.63 -7.79 11.14
C VAL A 64 4.67 -7.45 12.22
N LYS A 65 5.82 -8.09 12.23
CA LYS A 65 6.92 -7.76 13.17
C LYS A 65 7.49 -6.35 12.94
N HIS A 66 7.24 -5.80 11.76
CA HIS A 66 7.62 -4.45 11.38
C HIS A 66 6.45 -3.45 11.44
N GLY A 67 5.31 -3.87 12.00
CA GLY A 67 4.13 -3.01 12.18
C GLY A 67 3.30 -2.81 10.91
N THR A 68 3.54 -3.55 9.83
CA THR A 68 2.68 -3.49 8.66
C THR A 68 1.45 -4.36 8.91
N VAL A 69 0.26 -3.78 8.80
CA VAL A 69 -1.02 -4.46 9.07
C VAL A 69 -1.80 -4.79 7.80
N ALA A 70 -1.45 -4.12 6.70
CA ALA A 70 -2.11 -4.31 5.41
C ALA A 70 -1.17 -4.00 4.24
N ALA A 71 -1.48 -4.57 3.08
CA ALA A 71 -0.77 -4.30 1.83
C ALA A 71 -1.69 -4.35 0.61
N VAL A 72 -1.39 -3.50 -0.40
CA VAL A 72 -1.95 -3.57 -1.74
C VAL A 72 -0.96 -4.31 -2.63
N CYS A 73 -1.36 -5.50 -3.09
CA CYS A 73 -0.47 -6.47 -3.74
C CYS A 73 -0.81 -6.65 -5.21
N ASP A 74 0.17 -6.54 -6.09
CA ASP A 74 0.03 -6.89 -7.49
C ASP A 74 0.73 -8.21 -7.78
N ALA A 75 -0.05 -9.28 -7.97
CA ALA A 75 0.44 -10.64 -8.16
C ALA A 75 0.60 -10.96 -9.65
N HIS A 76 1.25 -10.06 -10.41
CA HIS A 76 1.36 -10.25 -11.86
C HIS A 76 2.43 -11.27 -12.26
N GLU A 77 3.44 -11.53 -11.45
CA GLU A 77 4.49 -12.52 -11.75
C GLU A 77 3.92 -13.93 -11.74
N ILE A 78 3.21 -14.32 -10.68
CA ILE A 78 2.56 -15.64 -10.65
C ILE A 78 1.43 -15.72 -11.69
N ALA A 79 0.73 -14.62 -11.92
CA ALA A 79 -0.30 -14.54 -12.95
C ALA A 79 0.28 -14.70 -14.36
N ASN A 80 1.49 -14.22 -14.63
CA ASN A 80 2.18 -14.39 -15.90
C ASN A 80 2.52 -15.88 -16.21
N ILE A 81 2.57 -16.71 -15.19
CA ILE A 81 2.83 -18.16 -15.32
C ILE A 81 1.53 -18.97 -15.27
N LEU A 82 0.67 -18.72 -14.29
CA LEU A 82 -0.50 -19.53 -13.96
C LEU A 82 -1.85 -18.86 -14.25
N GLY A 83 -1.84 -17.61 -14.74
CA GLY A 83 -3.08 -16.86 -15.02
C GLY A 83 -3.92 -16.62 -13.77
N ILE A 84 -5.23 -16.72 -13.92
CA ILE A 84 -6.21 -16.53 -12.84
C ILE A 84 -5.98 -17.49 -11.66
N GLU A 85 -5.55 -18.72 -11.92
CA GLU A 85 -5.31 -19.71 -10.87
C GLU A 85 -4.14 -19.32 -9.97
N GLY A 86 -3.13 -18.62 -10.50
CA GLY A 86 -2.05 -18.04 -9.69
C GLY A 86 -2.57 -16.95 -8.74
N ILE A 87 -3.44 -16.07 -9.24
CA ILE A 87 -4.07 -15.02 -8.42
C ILE A 87 -4.94 -15.64 -7.32
N LYS A 88 -5.75 -16.64 -7.66
CA LYS A 88 -6.57 -17.37 -6.67
C LYS A 88 -5.71 -18.01 -5.59
N PHE A 89 -4.62 -18.66 -5.97
CA PHE A 89 -3.69 -19.23 -5.00
C PHE A 89 -3.18 -18.19 -4.00
N MET A 90 -2.80 -17.00 -4.49
CA MET A 90 -2.36 -15.92 -3.61
C MET A 90 -3.46 -15.43 -2.66
N VAL A 91 -4.67 -15.26 -3.19
CA VAL A 91 -5.84 -14.86 -2.40
C VAL A 91 -6.19 -15.92 -1.35
N ASP A 92 -6.29 -17.18 -1.74
CA ASP A 92 -6.66 -18.29 -0.83
C ASP A 92 -5.60 -18.48 0.28
N ASN A 93 -4.32 -18.36 -0.06
CA ASN A 93 -3.24 -18.46 0.92
C ASN A 93 -3.28 -17.29 1.93
N ALA A 94 -3.65 -16.09 1.47
CA ALA A 94 -3.75 -14.89 2.27
C ALA A 94 -4.89 -14.95 3.32
N GLU A 95 -5.93 -15.75 3.11
CA GLU A 95 -7.08 -15.84 4.04
C GLU A 95 -6.74 -16.50 5.38
N ASN A 96 -5.63 -17.21 5.47
CA ASN A 96 -5.26 -18.01 6.65
C ASN A 96 -4.45 -17.23 7.70
N VAL A 97 -4.24 -15.91 7.51
CA VAL A 97 -3.41 -15.11 8.41
C VAL A 97 -4.10 -13.79 8.79
N PRO A 98 -3.83 -13.25 9.98
CA PRO A 98 -4.48 -12.03 10.47
C PRO A 98 -3.86 -10.75 9.87
N PHE A 99 -3.45 -10.79 8.59
CA PHE A 99 -2.94 -9.66 7.84
C PHE A 99 -3.96 -9.27 6.77
N LYS A 100 -4.08 -7.99 6.44
CA LYS A 100 -5.09 -7.52 5.49
C LYS A 100 -4.49 -7.35 4.11
N PHE A 101 -4.65 -8.36 3.28
CA PHE A 101 -4.25 -8.33 1.89
C PHE A 101 -5.35 -7.77 0.99
N TYR A 102 -4.98 -6.84 0.13
CA TYR A 102 -5.81 -6.29 -0.93
C TYR A 102 -5.10 -6.51 -2.25
N PHE A 103 -5.66 -7.34 -3.11
CA PHE A 103 -5.02 -7.69 -4.37
C PHE A 103 -5.47 -6.80 -5.51
N SER A 104 -4.64 -6.70 -6.54
CA SER A 104 -4.98 -6.13 -7.83
C SER A 104 -5.41 -7.22 -8.82
N ALA A 105 -6.18 -6.82 -9.83
CA ALA A 105 -6.27 -7.56 -11.08
C ALA A 105 -5.12 -7.10 -11.97
N PRO A 106 -4.15 -7.96 -12.33
CA PRO A 106 -2.98 -7.53 -13.09
C PRO A 106 -3.33 -7.01 -14.48
N SER A 107 -2.88 -5.81 -14.82
CA SER A 107 -3.13 -5.18 -16.13
C SER A 107 -2.25 -5.75 -17.24
N GLY A 108 -1.04 -6.16 -16.89
CA GLY A 108 0.03 -6.59 -17.81
C GLY A 108 0.37 -8.07 -17.69
N VAL A 109 -0.46 -8.96 -18.26
CA VAL A 109 -0.18 -10.40 -18.33
C VAL A 109 -0.45 -10.89 -19.76
N PRO A 110 0.60 -11.01 -20.60
CA PRO A 110 1.96 -10.48 -20.39
C PRO A 110 2.01 -8.95 -20.50
N THR A 111 3.07 -8.35 -19.97
CA THR A 111 3.29 -6.90 -20.10
C THR A 111 3.63 -6.50 -21.52
N THR A 112 4.42 -7.33 -22.22
CA THR A 112 4.84 -7.10 -23.62
C THR A 112 4.67 -8.36 -24.46
N VAL A 113 4.62 -8.19 -25.79
CA VAL A 113 4.57 -9.30 -26.75
C VAL A 113 5.90 -10.06 -26.87
N PHE A 114 6.97 -9.58 -26.25
CA PHE A 114 8.30 -10.19 -26.30
C PHE A 114 8.55 -11.17 -25.17
N GLU A 115 7.67 -11.22 -24.17
CA GLU A 115 7.78 -12.11 -23.03
C GLU A 115 7.38 -13.54 -23.39
N THR A 116 8.07 -14.52 -22.77
CA THR A 116 7.59 -15.90 -22.71
C THR A 116 6.69 -16.05 -21.49
N ASN A 117 5.41 -16.16 -21.71
CA ASN A 117 4.39 -16.25 -20.67
C ASN A 117 3.66 -17.59 -20.69
N GLY A 118 3.20 -18.03 -19.52
CA GLY A 118 2.36 -19.22 -19.36
C GLY A 118 0.87 -18.93 -19.50
N ALA A 119 0.47 -17.68 -19.34
CA ALA A 119 -0.94 -17.26 -19.40
C ALA A 119 -1.10 -15.86 -19.99
N THR A 120 -2.33 -15.53 -20.38
CA THR A 120 -2.74 -14.18 -20.80
C THR A 120 -3.99 -13.81 -20.02
N ILE A 121 -4.06 -12.56 -19.54
CA ILE A 121 -5.24 -12.02 -18.86
C ILE A 121 -5.78 -10.85 -19.70
N ASN A 122 -6.94 -11.03 -20.29
CA ASN A 122 -7.66 -10.03 -21.09
C ASN A 122 -8.75 -9.32 -20.25
N ALA A 123 -9.49 -8.40 -20.87
CA ALA A 123 -10.54 -7.64 -20.19
C ALA A 123 -11.68 -8.50 -19.61
N THR A 124 -12.03 -9.63 -20.25
CA THR A 124 -13.05 -10.55 -19.74
C THR A 124 -12.60 -11.26 -18.48
N GLU A 125 -11.32 -11.60 -18.41
CA GLU A 125 -10.71 -12.23 -17.22
C GLU A 125 -10.58 -11.23 -16.08
N ILE A 126 -10.23 -9.97 -16.36
CA ILE A 126 -10.27 -8.87 -15.38
C ILE A 126 -11.69 -8.71 -14.81
N GLU A 127 -12.70 -8.70 -15.68
CA GLU A 127 -14.10 -8.63 -15.23
C GLU A 127 -14.48 -9.81 -14.33
N THR A 128 -14.05 -11.01 -14.69
CA THR A 128 -14.27 -12.23 -13.89
C THR A 128 -13.63 -12.12 -12.50
N LEU A 129 -12.39 -11.59 -12.42
CA LEU A 129 -11.72 -11.35 -11.15
C LEU A 129 -12.50 -10.38 -10.27
N PHE A 130 -12.94 -9.24 -10.80
CA PHE A 130 -13.72 -8.26 -10.03
C PHE A 130 -15.08 -8.78 -9.57
N GLN A 131 -15.70 -9.69 -10.32
CA GLN A 131 -16.99 -10.29 -9.95
C GLN A 131 -16.87 -11.34 -8.86
N ASN A 132 -15.82 -12.15 -8.89
CA ASN A 132 -15.74 -13.36 -8.08
C ASN A 132 -14.82 -13.26 -6.87
N LEU A 133 -13.88 -12.29 -6.86
CA LEU A 133 -12.89 -12.13 -5.79
C LEU A 133 -13.04 -10.73 -5.17
N PRO A 134 -13.75 -10.60 -4.03
CA PRO A 134 -13.96 -9.31 -3.36
C PRO A 134 -12.67 -8.70 -2.81
N GLN A 135 -11.62 -9.54 -2.64
CA GLN A 135 -10.28 -9.11 -2.25
C GLN A 135 -9.57 -8.31 -3.35
N ILE A 136 -10.03 -8.41 -4.61
CA ILE A 136 -9.48 -7.62 -5.72
C ILE A 136 -10.05 -6.19 -5.65
N LYS A 137 -9.20 -5.24 -5.33
CA LYS A 137 -9.61 -3.84 -5.06
C LYS A 137 -9.30 -2.86 -6.19
N VAL A 138 -8.32 -3.16 -7.04
CA VAL A 138 -7.75 -2.23 -8.01
C VAL A 138 -7.34 -2.97 -9.28
N LEU A 139 -7.32 -2.29 -10.42
CA LEU A 139 -6.58 -2.76 -11.59
C LEU A 139 -5.10 -2.47 -11.35
N GLY A 140 -4.26 -3.50 -11.38
CA GLY A 140 -2.83 -3.41 -11.10
C GLY A 140 -2.09 -2.47 -12.04
N GLU A 141 -0.87 -2.20 -11.74
CA GLU A 141 -0.04 -1.21 -12.42
C GLU A 141 -0.09 -1.31 -13.95
N VAL A 142 -0.42 -0.18 -14.59
CA VAL A 142 -0.47 -0.10 -16.05
C VAL A 142 0.92 0.25 -16.59
N MET A 143 1.78 -0.78 -16.67
CA MET A 143 3.17 -0.68 -17.11
C MET A 143 3.31 -0.27 -18.58
N ASN A 144 2.41 -0.73 -19.43
CA ASN A 144 2.46 -0.39 -20.85
C ASN A 144 1.80 0.97 -21.14
N TYR A 145 2.38 2.05 -20.58
CA TYR A 145 1.89 3.41 -20.80
C TYR A 145 1.91 3.80 -22.28
N SER A 146 2.85 3.26 -23.07
CA SER A 146 2.89 3.50 -24.52
C SER A 146 1.61 2.97 -25.20
N ALA A 147 1.13 1.80 -24.81
CA ALA A 147 -0.14 1.28 -25.33
C ALA A 147 -1.33 2.17 -24.95
N VAL A 148 -1.35 2.74 -23.74
CA VAL A 148 -2.39 3.69 -23.31
C VAL A 148 -2.35 4.96 -24.16
N ILE A 149 -1.16 5.56 -24.35
CA ILE A 149 -0.98 6.79 -25.12
C ILE A 149 -1.38 6.57 -26.59
N ASN A 150 -1.08 5.40 -27.15
CA ASN A 150 -1.43 5.03 -28.52
C ASN A 150 -2.83 4.42 -28.67
N GLU A 151 -3.65 4.46 -27.59
CA GLU A 151 -5.05 4.01 -27.59
C GLU A 151 -5.22 2.56 -28.02
N ASN A 152 -4.31 1.69 -27.57
CA ASN A 152 -4.43 0.26 -27.84
C ASN A 152 -5.74 -0.27 -27.23
N PRO A 153 -6.60 -0.92 -28.04
CA PRO A 153 -7.94 -1.32 -27.61
C PRO A 153 -7.93 -2.35 -26.48
N GLU A 154 -6.91 -3.19 -26.39
CA GLU A 154 -6.81 -4.23 -25.35
C GLU A 154 -6.60 -3.62 -23.96
N ILE A 155 -5.60 -2.73 -23.80
CA ILE A 155 -5.34 -2.10 -22.49
C ILE A 155 -6.47 -1.16 -22.10
N LEU A 156 -7.05 -0.42 -23.06
CA LEU A 156 -8.19 0.44 -22.78
C LEU A 156 -9.43 -0.35 -22.36
N ALA A 157 -9.66 -1.53 -22.92
CA ALA A 157 -10.75 -2.41 -22.49
C ALA A 157 -10.60 -2.83 -21.02
N LYS A 158 -9.38 -3.14 -20.55
CA LYS A 158 -9.10 -3.47 -19.14
C LYS A 158 -9.39 -2.28 -18.23
N ILE A 159 -8.96 -1.07 -18.60
CA ILE A 159 -9.22 0.16 -17.86
C ILE A 159 -10.73 0.47 -17.80
N ILE A 160 -11.45 0.32 -18.91
CA ILE A 160 -12.91 0.50 -18.98
C ILE A 160 -13.62 -0.49 -18.05
N VAL A 161 -13.18 -1.74 -18.00
CA VAL A 161 -13.73 -2.74 -17.08
C VAL A 161 -13.49 -2.32 -15.63
N ALA A 162 -12.30 -1.86 -15.28
CA ALA A 162 -12.02 -1.36 -13.92
C ALA A 162 -12.99 -0.24 -13.53
N HIS A 163 -13.18 0.76 -14.39
CA HIS A 163 -14.12 1.86 -14.15
C HIS A 163 -15.57 1.40 -14.05
N LYS A 164 -15.99 0.44 -14.89
CA LYS A 164 -17.32 -0.17 -14.82
C LYS A 164 -17.63 -0.77 -13.43
N TYR A 165 -16.62 -1.35 -12.77
CA TYR A 165 -16.72 -1.91 -11.42
C TYR A 165 -16.36 -0.93 -10.31
N GLY A 166 -16.16 0.35 -10.61
CA GLY A 166 -15.79 1.38 -9.64
C GLY A 166 -14.41 1.15 -9.01
N LYS A 167 -13.53 0.44 -9.73
CA LYS A 167 -12.17 0.15 -9.27
C LYS A 167 -11.21 1.24 -9.72
N LEU A 168 -10.23 1.55 -8.87
CA LEU A 168 -9.11 2.40 -9.23
C LEU A 168 -8.19 1.70 -10.23
N VAL A 169 -7.37 2.48 -10.89
CA VAL A 169 -6.34 2.00 -11.80
C VAL A 169 -4.99 2.52 -11.31
N ASP A 170 -4.09 1.61 -10.99
CA ASP A 170 -2.73 1.97 -10.61
C ASP A 170 -1.83 2.14 -11.83
N GLY A 171 -0.84 3.01 -11.69
CA GLY A 171 0.06 3.38 -12.76
C GLY A 171 1.52 2.98 -12.52
N HIS A 172 2.23 2.90 -13.65
CA HIS A 172 3.65 2.63 -13.74
C HIS A 172 4.17 3.35 -14.99
N ALA A 173 4.68 4.56 -14.83
CA ALA A 173 5.05 5.39 -15.97
C ALA A 173 6.33 6.19 -15.74
N PRO A 174 7.51 5.49 -15.68
CA PRO A 174 8.80 6.14 -15.42
C PRO A 174 9.13 7.16 -16.50
N GLY A 175 9.48 8.39 -16.09
CA GLY A 175 9.89 9.46 -16.99
C GLY A 175 8.79 10.07 -17.85
N LEU A 176 7.56 9.59 -17.74
CA LEU A 176 6.46 10.12 -18.55
C LEU A 176 6.09 11.55 -18.10
N SER A 177 5.96 12.46 -19.05
CA SER A 177 5.71 13.89 -18.79
C SER A 177 4.95 14.57 -19.94
N GLY A 178 4.54 15.81 -19.76
CA GLY A 178 3.92 16.65 -20.79
C GLY A 178 2.57 16.10 -21.28
N LYS A 179 2.35 16.20 -22.60
CA LYS A 179 1.07 15.80 -23.21
C LYS A 179 0.78 14.31 -23.09
N ASP A 180 1.82 13.48 -23.12
CA ASP A 180 1.69 12.05 -23.01
C ASP A 180 1.26 11.65 -21.59
N LEU A 181 1.82 12.30 -20.57
CA LEU A 181 1.37 12.13 -19.20
C LEU A 181 -0.08 12.61 -18.99
N GLN A 182 -0.44 13.76 -19.58
CA GLN A 182 -1.83 14.24 -19.53
C GLN A 182 -2.79 13.21 -20.14
N LYS A 183 -2.41 12.62 -21.29
CA LYS A 183 -3.21 11.58 -21.94
C LYS A 183 -3.32 10.33 -21.05
N TYR A 184 -2.21 9.85 -20.50
CA TYR A 184 -2.16 8.70 -19.58
C TYR A 184 -3.07 8.92 -18.37
N ALA A 185 -2.94 10.05 -17.67
CA ALA A 185 -3.75 10.41 -16.52
C ALA A 185 -5.24 10.59 -16.87
N SER A 186 -5.58 11.03 -18.09
CA SER A 186 -6.97 11.24 -18.53
C SER A 186 -7.79 9.96 -18.59
N TYR A 187 -7.14 8.80 -18.65
CA TYR A 187 -7.79 7.50 -18.54
C TYR A 187 -8.08 7.08 -17.08
N GLY A 188 -7.90 7.98 -16.10
CA GLY A 188 -8.22 7.73 -14.70
C GLY A 188 -7.18 6.89 -13.97
N ILE A 189 -5.96 6.83 -14.49
CA ILE A 189 -4.82 6.19 -13.80
C ILE A 189 -4.44 7.08 -12.62
N SER A 190 -4.44 6.53 -11.41
CA SER A 190 -4.53 7.29 -10.17
C SER A 190 -3.26 7.34 -9.34
N THR A 191 -2.27 6.50 -9.63
CA THR A 191 -1.01 6.40 -8.87
C THR A 191 0.20 6.32 -9.78
N ASP A 192 1.39 6.51 -9.20
CA ASP A 192 2.68 6.16 -9.81
C ASP A 192 3.74 5.96 -8.72
N HIS A 193 4.53 4.89 -8.84
CA HIS A 193 5.65 4.57 -7.93
C HIS A 193 7.01 4.65 -8.64
N GLU A 194 7.03 4.97 -9.95
CA GLU A 194 8.22 4.94 -10.80
C GLU A 194 8.89 6.30 -11.00
N CYS A 195 8.42 7.37 -10.34
CA CYS A 195 9.05 8.67 -10.45
C CYS A 195 10.51 8.64 -9.99
N PHE A 196 11.42 9.20 -10.82
CA PHE A 196 12.83 9.33 -10.48
C PHE A 196 13.20 10.70 -9.93
N THR A 197 12.38 11.74 -10.18
CA THR A 197 12.67 13.11 -9.77
C THR A 197 11.47 13.77 -9.12
N GLN A 198 11.73 14.75 -8.24
CA GLN A 198 10.66 15.57 -7.64
C GLN A 198 9.85 16.30 -8.71
N LYS A 199 10.48 16.78 -9.77
CA LYS A 199 9.79 17.48 -10.88
C LYS A 199 8.75 16.56 -11.53
N GLU A 200 9.13 15.32 -11.85
CA GLU A 200 8.23 14.32 -12.42
C GLU A 200 7.06 14.02 -11.46
N ALA A 201 7.36 13.80 -10.18
CA ALA A 201 6.35 13.55 -9.15
C ALA A 201 5.35 14.71 -9.02
N LEU A 202 5.84 15.96 -9.00
CA LEU A 202 4.99 17.14 -8.91
C LEU A 202 4.10 17.31 -10.14
N GLU A 203 4.60 16.98 -11.33
CA GLU A 203 3.79 17.02 -12.55
C GLU A 203 2.63 16.03 -12.49
N LYS A 204 2.87 14.80 -12.00
CA LYS A 204 1.84 13.78 -11.79
C LYS A 204 0.83 14.18 -10.70
N ILE A 205 1.31 14.75 -9.58
CA ILE A 205 0.44 15.30 -8.52
C ILE A 205 -0.50 16.39 -9.06
N ASN A 206 0.00 17.29 -9.91
CA ASN A 206 -0.80 18.35 -10.50
C ASN A 206 -1.90 17.83 -11.45
N LEU A 207 -1.79 16.60 -11.92
CA LEU A 207 -2.81 15.90 -12.70
C LEU A 207 -3.73 15.03 -11.83
N GLY A 208 -3.58 15.09 -10.50
CA GLY A 208 -4.43 14.37 -9.55
C GLY A 208 -3.94 12.97 -9.19
N MET A 209 -2.79 12.53 -9.71
CA MET A 209 -2.22 11.24 -9.35
C MET A 209 -1.60 11.27 -7.95
N LYS A 210 -1.59 10.13 -7.27
CA LYS A 210 -0.87 9.91 -6.01
C LYS A 210 0.53 9.34 -6.28
N ILE A 211 1.50 9.76 -5.51
CA ILE A 211 2.88 9.26 -5.61
C ILE A 211 3.15 8.25 -4.49
N GLN A 212 3.53 7.06 -4.90
CA GLN A 212 3.95 6.01 -3.99
C GLN A 212 5.48 6.06 -3.88
N ILE A 213 5.96 6.64 -2.78
CA ILE A 213 7.39 6.79 -2.51
C ILE A 213 7.94 5.44 -2.08
N ARG A 214 8.85 4.86 -2.88
CA ARG A 214 9.26 3.48 -2.69
C ARG A 214 10.71 3.30 -2.22
N LYS A 215 10.90 2.21 -1.51
CA LYS A 215 12.20 1.63 -1.21
C LYS A 215 12.12 0.11 -1.30
N GLY A 216 12.18 -0.38 -2.52
CA GLY A 216 12.39 -1.80 -2.81
C GLY A 216 13.84 -2.24 -2.57
N SER A 217 14.14 -3.46 -2.91
CA SER A 217 15.52 -3.97 -2.91
C SER A 217 16.28 -3.54 -4.16
N ALA A 218 15.65 -3.61 -5.33
CA ALA A 218 16.23 -3.26 -6.61
C ALA A 218 16.15 -1.74 -6.88
N VAL A 219 14.97 -1.15 -6.86
CA VAL A 219 14.74 0.26 -7.18
C VAL A 219 14.33 1.06 -5.95
N LYS A 220 14.89 2.28 -5.84
CA LYS A 220 14.76 3.14 -4.66
C LYS A 220 14.67 4.58 -5.12
N ASN A 221 13.53 5.23 -4.88
CA ASN A 221 13.35 6.65 -5.14
C ASN A 221 13.10 7.47 -3.85
N PHE A 222 13.13 6.81 -2.70
CA PHE A 222 12.75 7.41 -1.41
C PHE A 222 13.50 8.71 -1.12
N ASP A 223 14.83 8.71 -1.19
CA ASP A 223 15.63 9.88 -0.79
C ASP A 223 15.42 11.08 -1.71
N GLU A 224 15.19 10.82 -3.01
CA GLU A 224 14.87 11.86 -3.98
C GLU A 224 13.46 12.42 -3.76
N LEU A 225 12.48 11.57 -3.45
CA LEU A 225 11.08 11.99 -3.43
C LEU A 225 10.58 12.40 -2.06
N ILE A 226 11.17 11.92 -0.95
CA ILE A 226 10.65 12.24 0.39
C ILE A 226 10.54 13.74 0.68
N PRO A 227 11.38 14.64 0.14
CA PRO A 227 11.21 16.07 0.38
C PRO A 227 9.87 16.65 -0.09
N ILE A 228 9.24 16.09 -1.15
CA ILE A 228 7.93 16.56 -1.62
C ILE A 228 6.84 16.38 -0.56
N ALA A 229 7.02 15.42 0.34
CA ALA A 229 6.08 15.14 1.42
C ALA A 229 5.92 16.30 2.41
N ASN A 230 6.84 17.27 2.45
CA ASN A 230 6.68 18.45 3.30
C ASN A 230 5.46 19.29 2.91
N GLU A 231 5.17 19.40 1.60
CA GLU A 231 4.08 20.23 1.09
C GLU A 231 2.94 19.37 0.50
N HIS A 232 3.28 18.22 -0.09
CA HIS A 232 2.35 17.37 -0.82
C HIS A 232 2.04 16.05 -0.11
N PHE A 233 2.18 15.98 1.22
CA PHE A 233 1.96 14.74 1.98
C PHE A 233 0.59 14.10 1.70
N ALA A 234 -0.46 14.89 1.47
CA ALA A 234 -1.79 14.37 1.14
C ALA A 234 -1.86 13.62 -0.21
N ASN A 235 -0.82 13.78 -1.04
CA ASN A 235 -0.71 13.13 -2.35
C ASN A 235 0.34 12.00 -2.37
N CYS A 236 0.94 11.67 -1.22
CA CYS A 236 1.98 10.66 -1.12
C CYS A 236 1.50 9.45 -0.33
N MET A 237 2.04 8.29 -0.65
CA MET A 237 1.95 7.02 0.09
C MET A 237 3.34 6.39 0.16
N LEU A 238 3.56 5.42 1.05
CA LEU A 238 4.78 4.62 1.09
C LEU A 238 4.52 3.24 0.50
N CYS A 239 5.53 2.71 -0.19
CA CYS A 239 5.47 1.34 -0.70
C CYS A 239 6.85 0.67 -0.70
N SER A 240 6.86 -0.65 -0.77
CA SER A 240 8.10 -1.43 -0.88
C SER A 240 8.38 -1.91 -2.29
N ASP A 241 7.36 -2.08 -3.13
CA ASP A 241 7.49 -2.65 -4.47
C ASP A 241 8.23 -4.01 -4.43
N ASP A 242 9.29 -4.22 -5.17
CA ASP A 242 10.13 -5.43 -5.14
C ASP A 242 10.96 -5.50 -3.86
N LYS A 243 10.47 -6.16 -2.83
CA LYS A 243 11.14 -6.36 -1.55
C LYS A 243 11.68 -7.77 -1.42
N HIS A 244 13.00 -7.94 -1.49
CA HIS A 244 13.66 -9.23 -1.33
C HIS A 244 13.62 -9.72 0.13
N PRO A 245 13.72 -11.05 0.38
CA PRO A 245 13.53 -11.60 1.71
C PRO A 245 14.60 -11.14 2.72
N ASP A 246 15.84 -10.97 2.28
CA ASP A 246 16.96 -10.51 3.12
C ASP A 246 16.82 -9.03 3.53
N ASP A 247 16.08 -8.21 2.79
CA ASP A 247 15.74 -6.85 3.16
C ASP A 247 14.44 -6.79 3.98
N LEU A 248 13.49 -7.68 3.70
CA LEU A 248 12.22 -7.75 4.43
C LEU A 248 12.45 -8.12 5.91
N VAL A 249 13.36 -9.04 6.22
CA VAL A 249 13.68 -9.41 7.60
C VAL A 249 14.33 -8.27 8.40
N LYS A 250 14.94 -7.28 7.74
CA LYS A 250 15.56 -6.11 8.38
C LYS A 250 14.56 -5.00 8.69
N GLY A 251 13.50 -4.91 7.90
CA GLY A 251 12.47 -3.89 8.05
C GLY A 251 11.56 -3.77 6.83
N HIS A 252 10.43 -3.13 7.03
CA HIS A 252 9.42 -2.90 6.01
C HIS A 252 9.04 -1.42 5.96
N ILE A 253 7.76 -1.06 6.01
CA ILE A 253 7.29 0.35 6.00
C ILE A 253 7.83 1.14 7.21
N ASN A 254 8.06 0.50 8.37
CA ASN A 254 8.67 1.12 9.54
C ASN A 254 10.02 1.80 9.23
N GLU A 255 10.84 1.20 8.37
CA GLU A 255 12.12 1.80 7.96
C GLU A 255 11.94 3.08 7.14
N LEU A 256 10.91 3.14 6.30
CA LEU A 256 10.59 4.33 5.52
C LEU A 256 10.10 5.46 6.44
N VAL A 257 9.28 5.12 7.44
CA VAL A 257 8.81 6.07 8.47
C VAL A 257 10.00 6.64 9.24
N LYS A 258 10.89 5.78 9.78
CA LYS A 258 12.11 6.20 10.49
C LYS A 258 12.99 7.11 9.62
N ARG A 259 13.17 6.78 8.35
CA ARG A 259 13.95 7.59 7.40
C ARG A 259 13.29 8.93 7.10
N GLY A 260 11.96 8.95 6.95
CA GLY A 260 11.20 10.20 6.76
C GLY A 260 11.36 11.15 7.95
N LEU A 261 11.24 10.64 9.17
CA LEU A 261 11.49 11.41 10.39
C LEU A 261 12.95 11.97 10.44
N LYS A 262 13.95 11.15 10.11
CA LYS A 262 15.35 11.58 10.03
C LYS A 262 15.58 12.62 8.92
N ALA A 263 14.82 12.57 7.85
CA ALA A 263 14.85 13.59 6.78
C ALA A 263 14.09 14.88 7.15
N GLY A 264 13.54 14.96 8.38
CA GLY A 264 12.86 16.16 8.89
C GLY A 264 11.39 16.27 8.51
N ILE A 265 10.77 15.21 8.00
CA ILE A 265 9.32 15.19 7.77
C ILE A 265 8.59 15.18 9.12
N ASN A 266 7.59 16.04 9.26
CA ASN A 266 6.78 16.10 10.47
C ASN A 266 6.12 14.74 10.79
N LEU A 267 6.05 14.37 12.07
CA LEU A 267 5.49 13.10 12.53
C LEU A 267 4.09 12.81 11.96
N PHE A 268 3.19 13.77 12.05
CA PHE A 268 1.81 13.56 11.57
C PHE A 268 1.75 13.41 10.05
N LYS A 269 2.61 14.13 9.31
CA LYS A 269 2.68 14.00 7.85
C LYS A 269 3.20 12.63 7.44
N ILE A 270 4.27 12.12 8.06
CA ILE A 270 4.81 10.81 7.69
C ILE A 270 3.85 9.68 8.08
N LEU A 271 3.16 9.77 9.21
CA LEU A 271 2.15 8.80 9.61
C LEU A 271 0.90 8.89 8.71
N GLN A 272 0.54 10.08 8.25
CA GLN A 272 -0.53 10.22 7.26
C GLN A 272 -0.19 9.48 5.95
N ILE A 273 1.04 9.61 5.48
CA ILE A 273 1.54 8.94 4.27
C ILE A 273 1.60 7.42 4.45
N ALA A 274 2.01 6.95 5.63
CA ALA A 274 2.20 5.53 5.92
C ALA A 274 0.92 4.77 6.30
N CYS A 275 -0.09 5.47 6.84
CA CYS A 275 -1.26 4.83 7.43
C CYS A 275 -2.57 5.33 6.81
N VAL A 276 -2.77 6.66 6.71
CA VAL A 276 -4.07 7.26 6.40
C VAL A 276 -4.33 7.29 4.90
N ASN A 277 -3.36 7.79 4.13
CA ASN A 277 -3.56 8.01 2.69
C ASN A 277 -3.86 6.72 1.92
N PRO A 278 -3.18 5.57 2.17
CA PRO A 278 -3.54 4.32 1.51
C PRO A 278 -4.98 3.88 1.82
N VAL A 279 -5.42 3.99 3.09
CA VAL A 279 -6.80 3.66 3.48
C VAL A 279 -7.81 4.49 2.72
N LEU A 280 -7.60 5.80 2.65
CA LEU A 280 -8.52 6.72 1.99
C LEU A 280 -8.51 6.55 0.47
N HIS A 281 -7.33 6.34 -0.12
CA HIS A 281 -7.20 6.19 -1.58
C HIS A 281 -7.85 4.91 -2.08
N TYR A 282 -7.51 3.77 -1.49
CA TYR A 282 -8.00 2.46 -1.91
C TYR A 282 -9.29 2.02 -1.22
N ASN A 283 -9.85 2.84 -0.32
CA ASN A 283 -11.02 2.50 0.50
C ASN A 283 -10.84 1.16 1.23
N LEU A 284 -9.76 1.05 2.03
CA LEU A 284 -9.40 -0.17 2.72
C LEU A 284 -10.13 -0.32 4.06
N ASP A 285 -10.44 -1.56 4.43
CA ASP A 285 -11.03 -1.90 5.73
C ASP A 285 -9.97 -1.98 6.83
N VAL A 286 -9.20 -0.89 7.01
CA VAL A 286 -8.15 -0.75 8.03
C VAL A 286 -8.49 0.41 8.96
N GLY A 287 -8.29 0.20 10.26
CA GLY A 287 -8.60 1.20 11.27
C GLY A 287 -7.58 2.34 11.33
N LEU A 288 -8.07 3.54 11.63
CA LEU A 288 -7.30 4.77 11.75
C LEU A 288 -7.35 5.36 13.17
N LEU A 289 -7.52 4.53 14.18
CA LEU A 289 -7.64 4.90 15.60
C LEU A 289 -8.83 5.84 15.88
N ARG A 290 -9.99 5.51 15.34
CA ARG A 290 -11.27 6.19 15.65
C ARG A 290 -12.25 5.20 16.26
N GLU A 291 -13.20 5.69 17.04
CA GLU A 291 -14.32 4.88 17.49
C GLU A 291 -15.10 4.29 16.30
N ASN A 292 -15.44 3.04 16.38
CA ASN A 292 -16.05 2.17 15.35
C ASN A 292 -15.11 1.70 14.23
N ASP A 293 -13.87 2.18 14.15
CA ASP A 293 -12.86 1.62 13.25
C ASP A 293 -12.48 0.19 13.67
N PHE A 294 -11.93 -0.59 12.75
CA PHE A 294 -11.21 -1.81 13.10
C PHE A 294 -10.05 -1.48 14.05
N ALA A 295 -9.79 -2.36 15.00
CA ALA A 295 -8.71 -2.19 15.95
C ALA A 295 -7.39 -2.66 15.34
N ASP A 296 -6.84 -1.84 14.41
CA ASP A 296 -5.58 -2.05 13.70
C ASP A 296 -4.61 -0.95 14.11
N PHE A 297 -3.70 -1.27 15.01
CA PHE A 297 -2.78 -0.26 15.55
C PHE A 297 -1.47 -0.89 16.03
N LEU A 298 -0.48 -0.05 16.24
CA LEU A 298 0.82 -0.41 16.76
C LEU A 298 1.02 0.19 18.15
N ILE A 299 1.72 -0.54 19.01
CA ILE A 299 2.31 -0.01 20.21
C ILE A 299 3.81 0.13 19.94
N ILE A 300 4.33 1.34 20.10
CA ILE A 300 5.75 1.65 19.88
C ILE A 300 6.38 2.20 21.17
N ASP A 301 7.69 2.04 21.31
CA ASP A 301 8.45 2.45 22.50
C ASP A 301 8.57 3.98 22.61
N ASN A 302 8.99 4.63 21.55
CA ASN A 302 9.21 6.08 21.54
C ASN A 302 9.17 6.64 20.11
N LEU A 303 9.19 7.98 19.97
CA LEU A 303 9.10 8.68 18.68
C LEU A 303 10.47 8.91 18.00
N THR A 304 11.55 8.47 18.60
CA THR A 304 12.92 8.60 18.06
C THR A 304 13.38 7.30 17.40
N ASP A 305 13.38 6.22 18.15
CA ASP A 305 13.82 4.90 17.68
C ASP A 305 12.70 4.18 16.94
N PHE A 306 11.47 4.47 17.34
CA PHE A 306 10.25 3.98 16.66
C PHE A 306 10.23 2.45 16.56
N ASN A 307 10.59 1.77 17.68
CA ASN A 307 10.58 0.31 17.71
C ASN A 307 9.16 -0.21 17.95
N ILE A 308 8.75 -1.16 17.12
CA ILE A 308 7.46 -1.83 17.26
C ILE A 308 7.53 -2.76 18.46
N MET A 309 6.69 -2.52 19.45
CA MET A 309 6.54 -3.37 20.62
C MET A 309 5.43 -4.41 20.42
N GLN A 310 4.33 -3.99 19.78
CA GLN A 310 3.21 -4.87 19.45
C GLN A 310 2.50 -4.38 18.19
N THR A 311 2.08 -5.33 17.38
CA THR A 311 1.19 -5.11 16.22
C THR A 311 -0.16 -5.74 16.52
N VAL A 312 -1.21 -4.93 16.41
CA VAL A 312 -2.59 -5.35 16.67
C VAL A 312 -3.37 -5.26 15.37
N ILE A 313 -4.03 -6.37 14.98
CA ILE A 313 -4.91 -6.42 13.81
C ILE A 313 -6.25 -7.01 14.25
N ASN A 314 -7.34 -6.32 13.92
CA ASN A 314 -8.68 -6.70 14.35
C ASN A 314 -8.79 -6.94 15.86
N GLY A 315 -8.00 -6.20 16.65
CA GLY A 315 -7.99 -6.28 18.11
C GLY A 315 -7.19 -7.43 18.71
N ASN A 316 -6.49 -8.21 17.90
CA ASN A 316 -5.60 -9.29 18.34
C ASN A 316 -4.14 -8.90 18.16
N ILE A 317 -3.29 -9.25 19.11
CA ILE A 317 -1.83 -9.12 18.97
C ILE A 317 -1.38 -10.21 18.00
N VAL A 318 -0.62 -9.85 16.97
CA VAL A 318 -0.29 -10.76 15.85
C VAL A 318 1.21 -10.98 15.63
N ASP A 319 2.06 -10.36 16.42
CA ASP A 319 3.53 -10.44 16.34
C ASP A 319 4.15 -11.22 17.50
N GLU A 320 3.35 -11.87 18.33
CA GLU A 320 3.86 -12.79 19.35
C GLU A 320 4.43 -14.05 18.68
N ASN A 321 5.71 -14.34 19.01
CA ASN A 321 6.32 -15.60 18.61
C ASN A 321 5.65 -16.74 19.39
N GLU A 322 4.93 -17.64 18.71
CA GLU A 322 4.77 -19.00 19.17
C GLU A 322 5.98 -19.84 18.79
#